data_38de0ccf2de60e16a4b6040a5012ec63
#
_entry.id   38de0ccf2de60e16a4b6040a5012ec63
#
_cell.length_a   1.000
_cell.length_b   1.000
_cell.length_c   1.000
_cell.angle_alpha   90.00
_cell.angle_beta   90.00
_cell.angle_gamma   90.00
#
_symmetry.space_group_name_H-M   'P 1'
#
loop_
_entity.id
_entity.type
_entity.pdbx_description
1 polymer ?
#
loop_
_entity_poly.entity_id
_entity_poly.type
_entity_poly.pdbx_seq_one_letter_code
_entity_poly.pdbx_strand_id
1 'polypeptide(L)'
;MAKIINERMTAQIEGDFVVFLIGLKVNVWWKIHKWLPLLKTMPAMLKELDALPAQETGFLGYTSGGAVLSVQYWRSFAHLEAYAKSQEHAHFPVWRAFNKRMKHSRGDVGIWHETYLVRAGEYENVYSGMP
;
A
#
# COMPACT_ATOMS: atom_id res chain seq x y z
N MET A 1 -13.62 16.99 1.11
CA MET A 1 -14.25 15.67 1.00
C MET A 1 -14.39 15.29 -0.48
N ALA A 2 -13.98 14.09 -0.82
CA ALA A 2 -14.06 13.65 -2.21
C ALA A 2 -15.53 13.49 -2.64
N LYS A 3 -15.82 13.88 -3.88
CA LYS A 3 -17.17 13.74 -4.45
C LYS A 3 -17.43 12.28 -4.79
N ILE A 4 -18.58 11.76 -4.37
CA ILE A 4 -18.99 10.39 -4.68
C ILE A 4 -19.57 10.35 -6.10
N ILE A 5 -19.11 9.40 -6.90
CA ILE A 5 -19.60 9.17 -8.25
C ILE A 5 -20.64 8.05 -8.21
N ASN A 6 -21.91 8.40 -8.46
CA ASN A 6 -23.03 7.46 -8.36
C ASN A 6 -23.21 6.59 -9.62
N GLU A 7 -22.26 6.63 -10.53
CA GLU A 7 -22.32 5.85 -11.76
C GLU A 7 -21.39 4.64 -11.64
N ARG A 8 -21.68 3.62 -12.45
CA ARG A 8 -20.80 2.46 -12.57
C ARG A 8 -19.61 2.85 -13.45
N MET A 9 -18.41 2.75 -12.90
CA MET A 9 -17.17 3.18 -13.54
C MET A 9 -16.20 2.02 -13.64
N THR A 10 -15.32 2.10 -14.63
CA THR A 10 -14.17 1.19 -14.74
C THR A 10 -12.89 2.00 -14.82
N ALA A 11 -11.81 1.42 -14.33
CA ALA A 11 -10.47 2.01 -14.47
C ALA A 11 -9.67 1.19 -15.47
N GLN A 12 -8.92 1.87 -16.33
CA GLN A 12 -8.04 1.22 -17.28
C GLN A 12 -6.60 1.63 -17.03
N ILE A 13 -5.73 0.65 -17.02
CA ILE A 13 -4.28 0.84 -16.88
C ILE A 13 -3.65 0.36 -18.17
N GLU A 14 -2.98 1.27 -18.88
CA GLU A 14 -2.28 0.92 -20.10
C GLU A 14 -1.01 0.12 -19.78
N GLY A 15 -0.80 -0.95 -20.56
CA GLY A 15 0.37 -1.81 -20.39
C GLY A 15 0.27 -2.74 -19.20
N ASP A 16 1.37 -3.40 -18.92
CA ASP A 16 1.49 -4.31 -17.78
C ASP A 16 1.62 -3.52 -16.48
N PHE A 17 1.19 -4.13 -15.39
CA PHE A 17 1.31 -3.48 -14.08
C PHE A 17 1.44 -4.55 -12.99
N VAL A 18 1.65 -4.07 -11.76
CA VAL A 18 1.84 -4.92 -10.60
C VAL A 18 0.79 -4.58 -9.55
N VAL A 19 0.17 -5.61 -9.00
CA VAL A 19 -0.70 -5.49 -7.82
C VAL A 19 0.10 -5.95 -6.62
N PHE A 20 0.23 -5.06 -5.64
CA PHE A 20 0.97 -5.32 -4.41
C PHE A 20 0.01 -5.23 -3.23
N LEU A 21 -0.12 -6.35 -2.53
CA LEU A 21 -0.94 -6.45 -1.33
C LEU A 21 -0.02 -6.47 -0.13
N ILE A 22 -0.25 -5.60 0.82
CA ILE A 22 0.52 -5.60 2.07
C ILE A 22 -0.44 -5.39 3.23
N GLY A 23 -0.26 -6.17 4.27
CA GLY A 23 -1.17 -6.12 5.40
C GLY A 23 -0.51 -6.45 6.70
N LEU A 24 -1.24 -6.13 7.76
CA LEU A 24 -0.86 -6.43 9.14
C LEU A 24 -1.93 -7.32 9.74
N LYS A 25 -1.51 -8.26 10.58
CA LYS A 25 -2.42 -9.06 11.39
C LYS A 25 -2.10 -8.85 12.86
N VAL A 26 -3.08 -8.36 13.60
CA VAL A 26 -2.95 -8.19 15.06
C VAL A 26 -3.33 -9.51 15.72
N ASN A 27 -2.35 -10.18 16.31
CA ASN A 27 -2.55 -11.47 16.96
C ASN A 27 -2.92 -11.31 18.44
N VAL A 28 -2.47 -10.22 19.07
CA VAL A 28 -2.67 -9.96 20.49
C VAL A 28 -3.32 -8.57 20.64
N TRP A 29 -4.64 -8.52 20.60
CA TRP A 29 -5.41 -7.26 20.55
C TRP A 29 -5.24 -6.40 21.81
N TRP A 30 -5.04 -6.99 22.97
CA TRP A 30 -4.91 -6.22 24.23
C TRP A 30 -3.58 -5.49 24.33
N LYS A 31 -2.59 -5.82 23.51
CA LYS A 31 -1.31 -5.11 23.50
C LYS A 31 -1.36 -3.93 22.54
N ILE A 32 -2.21 -2.96 22.84
CA ILE A 32 -2.47 -1.78 21.98
C ILE A 32 -1.19 -1.01 21.70
N HIS A 33 -0.31 -0.89 22.67
CA HIS A 33 0.95 -0.16 22.53
C HIS A 33 1.88 -0.78 21.48
N LYS A 34 1.66 -2.03 21.10
CA LYS A 34 2.46 -2.71 20.09
C LYS A 34 1.89 -2.57 18.68
N TRP A 35 0.57 -2.67 18.51
CA TRP A 35 0.00 -2.65 17.16
C TRP A 35 -0.48 -1.27 16.71
N LEU A 36 -0.91 -0.40 17.62
CA LEU A 36 -1.44 0.91 17.23
C LEU A 36 -0.42 1.78 16.48
N PRO A 37 0.85 1.88 16.90
CA PRO A 37 1.83 2.65 16.12
C PRO A 37 2.06 2.09 14.72
N LEU A 38 1.99 0.77 14.55
CA LEU A 38 2.17 0.14 13.25
C LEU A 38 1.04 0.48 12.28
N LEU A 39 -0.20 0.55 12.78
CA LEU A 39 -1.35 0.90 11.95
C LEU A 39 -1.27 2.33 11.41
N LYS A 40 -0.54 3.22 12.06
CA LYS A 40 -0.38 4.61 11.63
C LYS A 40 0.71 4.79 10.58
N THR A 41 1.58 3.82 10.42
CA THR A 41 2.73 3.91 9.53
C THR A 41 2.32 3.84 8.06
N MET A 42 1.47 2.89 7.71
CA MET A 42 1.08 2.66 6.32
C MET A 42 0.37 3.85 5.68
N PRO A 43 -0.62 4.49 6.33
CA PRO A 43 -1.25 5.68 5.75
C PRO A 43 -0.25 6.82 5.50
N ALA A 44 0.74 6.99 6.37
CA ALA A 44 1.75 8.03 6.19
C ALA A 44 2.62 7.77 4.96
N MET A 45 3.01 6.51 4.74
CA MET A 45 3.78 6.10 3.57
C MET A 45 2.97 6.29 2.28
N LEU A 46 1.69 5.93 2.30
CA LEU A 46 0.82 6.07 1.14
C LEU A 46 0.59 7.53 0.76
N LYS A 47 0.43 8.40 1.74
CA LYS A 47 0.31 9.84 1.49
C LYS A 47 1.55 10.41 0.82
N GLU A 48 2.72 9.99 1.27
CA GLU A 48 3.97 10.42 0.67
C GLU A 48 4.07 9.96 -0.78
N LEU A 49 3.75 8.69 -1.05
CA LEU A 49 3.78 8.15 -2.40
C LEU A 49 2.80 8.88 -3.33
N ASP A 50 1.61 9.15 -2.84
CA ASP A 50 0.57 9.82 -3.63
C ASP A 50 0.95 11.26 -3.98
N ALA A 51 1.78 11.90 -3.16
CA ALA A 51 2.25 13.26 -3.40
C ALA A 51 3.41 13.34 -4.40
N LEU A 52 4.06 12.21 -4.69
CA LEU A 52 5.19 12.16 -5.63
C LEU A 52 4.70 11.88 -7.06
N PRO A 53 5.41 12.39 -8.10
CA PRO A 53 5.02 12.14 -9.47
C PRO A 53 5.06 10.65 -9.82
N ALA A 54 3.97 10.14 -10.41
CA ALA A 54 3.86 8.73 -10.79
C ALA A 54 4.94 8.30 -11.81
N GLN A 55 5.38 9.24 -12.66
CA GLN A 55 6.44 8.97 -13.64
C GLN A 55 7.78 8.65 -12.99
N GLU A 56 8.02 9.19 -11.80
CA GLU A 56 9.26 8.94 -11.06
C GLU A 56 9.18 7.68 -10.21
N THR A 57 8.07 7.50 -9.51
CA THR A 57 7.92 6.39 -8.55
C THR A 57 7.37 5.13 -9.19
N GLY A 58 6.58 5.24 -10.26
CA GLY A 58 5.83 4.13 -10.83
C GLY A 58 4.61 3.74 -10.02
N PHE A 59 4.28 4.51 -8.98
CA PHE A 59 3.10 4.25 -8.15
C PHE A 59 1.84 4.76 -8.86
N LEU A 60 0.92 3.84 -9.16
CA LEU A 60 -0.28 4.16 -9.93
C LEU A 60 -1.49 4.48 -9.06
N GLY A 61 -1.49 4.05 -7.81
CA GLY A 61 -2.61 4.29 -6.92
C GLY A 61 -2.74 3.21 -5.86
N TYR A 62 -3.75 3.34 -5.00
CA TYR A 62 -3.98 2.37 -3.94
C TYR A 62 -5.43 2.37 -3.47
N THR A 63 -5.80 1.27 -2.80
CA THR A 63 -7.05 1.14 -2.06
C THR A 63 -6.71 0.55 -0.69
N SER A 64 -7.34 1.06 0.35
CA SER A 64 -7.13 0.53 1.70
C SER A 64 -8.35 -0.22 2.19
N GLY A 65 -8.13 -1.39 2.78
CA GLY A 65 -9.15 -2.15 3.49
C GLY A 65 -9.01 -1.92 4.98
N GLY A 66 -9.57 -0.84 5.48
CA GLY A 66 -9.34 -0.41 6.84
C GLY A 66 -7.90 0.03 7.05
N ALA A 67 -7.40 -0.11 8.29
CA ALA A 67 -6.02 0.27 8.62
C ALA A 67 -5.04 -0.90 8.50
N VAL A 68 -5.51 -2.09 8.12
CA VAL A 68 -4.70 -3.32 8.16
C VAL A 68 -4.37 -3.89 6.79
N LEU A 69 -4.96 -3.37 5.72
CA LEU A 69 -4.73 -3.87 4.37
C LEU A 69 -4.56 -2.70 3.41
N SER A 70 -3.53 -2.76 2.58
CA SER A 70 -3.34 -1.85 1.46
C SER A 70 -3.19 -2.65 0.18
N VAL A 71 -3.95 -2.27 -0.85
CA VAL A 71 -3.83 -2.79 -2.20
C VAL A 71 -3.22 -1.68 -3.05
N GLN A 72 -2.02 -1.91 -3.55
CA GLN A 72 -1.26 -0.91 -4.29
C GLN A 72 -1.08 -1.35 -5.73
N TYR A 73 -1.02 -0.37 -6.63
CA TYR A 73 -0.84 -0.60 -8.05
C TYR A 73 0.45 0.10 -8.48
N TRP A 74 1.35 -0.64 -9.11
CA TRP A 74 2.67 -0.17 -9.50
C TRP A 74 2.91 -0.43 -10.98
N ARG A 75 3.69 0.44 -11.61
CA ARG A 75 4.00 0.29 -13.04
C ARG A 75 4.80 -0.98 -13.32
N SER A 76 5.72 -1.33 -12.43
CA SER A 76 6.52 -2.55 -12.59
C SER A 76 7.05 -3.01 -11.22
N PHE A 77 7.49 -4.25 -11.17
CA PHE A 77 8.17 -4.78 -9.98
C PHE A 77 9.46 -4.00 -9.67
N ALA A 78 10.17 -3.59 -10.72
CA ALA A 78 11.39 -2.79 -10.55
C ALA A 78 11.11 -1.46 -9.85
N HIS A 79 10.00 -0.80 -10.17
CA HIS A 79 9.60 0.44 -9.50
C HIS A 79 9.29 0.21 -8.02
N LEU A 80 8.55 -0.85 -7.72
CA LEU A 80 8.21 -1.21 -6.34
C LEU A 80 9.47 -1.51 -5.53
N GLU A 81 10.37 -2.30 -6.09
CA GLU A 81 11.61 -2.68 -5.43
C GLU A 81 12.51 -1.46 -5.20
N ALA A 82 12.60 -0.58 -6.19
CA ALA A 82 13.39 0.65 -6.07
C ALA A 82 12.87 1.54 -4.94
N TYR A 83 11.55 1.68 -4.83
CA TYR A 83 10.96 2.45 -3.73
C TYR A 83 11.26 1.82 -2.38
N ALA A 84 11.10 0.50 -2.28
CA ALA A 84 11.32 -0.22 -1.02
C ALA A 84 12.77 -0.10 -0.52
N LYS A 85 13.72 0.05 -1.44
CA LYS A 85 15.14 0.16 -1.11
C LYS A 85 15.63 1.61 -1.06
N SER A 86 14.81 2.58 -1.46
CA SER A 86 15.24 3.98 -1.55
C SER A 86 15.48 4.59 -0.18
N GLN A 87 16.63 5.23 -0.01
CA GLN A 87 16.96 6.01 1.17
C GLN A 87 16.67 7.50 0.98
N GLU A 88 16.28 7.90 -0.22
CA GLU A 88 16.03 9.31 -0.56
C GLU A 88 14.61 9.74 -0.19
N HIS A 89 13.69 8.81 0.01
CA HIS A 89 12.30 9.10 0.35
C HIS A 89 12.10 9.15 1.86
N ALA A 90 11.18 10.00 2.30
CA ALA A 90 10.90 10.19 3.72
C ALA A 90 10.37 8.91 4.39
N HIS A 91 9.88 7.94 3.61
CA HIS A 91 9.46 6.67 4.17
C HIS A 91 10.61 5.88 4.82
N PHE A 92 11.85 6.16 4.45
CA PHE A 92 12.99 5.40 4.97
C PHE A 92 13.10 5.47 6.51
N PRO A 93 13.03 6.65 7.15
CA PRO A 93 13.01 6.70 8.61
C PRO A 93 11.78 6.00 9.19
N VAL A 94 10.63 6.14 8.54
CA VAL A 94 9.38 5.50 8.95
C VAL A 94 9.52 3.97 8.83
N TRP A 95 10.09 3.50 7.73
CA TRP A 95 10.33 2.08 7.49
C TRP A 95 11.28 1.48 8.53
N ARG A 96 12.33 2.20 8.89
CA ARG A 96 13.27 1.75 9.93
C ARG A 96 12.57 1.62 11.28
N ALA A 97 11.78 2.61 11.65
CA ALA A 97 10.99 2.56 12.89
C ALA A 97 10.00 1.39 12.87
N PHE A 98 9.35 1.18 11.72
CA PHE A 98 8.43 0.06 11.52
C PHE A 98 9.13 -1.28 11.73
N ASN A 99 10.28 -1.49 11.07
CA ASN A 99 11.04 -2.73 11.19
C ASN A 99 11.50 -2.98 12.63
N LYS A 100 11.92 -1.93 13.33
CA LYS A 100 12.33 -2.01 14.73
C LYS A 100 11.16 -2.45 15.61
N ARG A 101 9.97 -1.86 15.40
CA ARG A 101 8.77 -2.22 16.14
C ARG A 101 8.33 -3.65 15.84
N MET A 102 8.40 -4.08 14.58
CA MET A 102 8.09 -5.47 14.19
C MET A 102 9.01 -6.46 14.88
N LYS A 103 10.28 -6.13 15.00
CA LYS A 103 11.25 -6.97 15.67
C LYS A 103 10.91 -7.17 17.14
N HIS A 104 10.42 -6.12 17.81
CA HIS A 104 10.00 -6.19 19.22
C HIS A 104 8.59 -6.78 19.40
N SER A 105 7.81 -6.82 18.33
CA SER A 105 6.42 -7.30 18.35
C SER A 105 6.26 -8.67 17.71
N ARG A 106 7.34 -9.41 17.55
CA ARG A 106 7.33 -10.71 16.88
C ARG A 106 6.31 -11.64 17.52
N GLY A 107 5.39 -12.16 16.70
CA GLY A 107 4.31 -13.02 17.16
C GLY A 107 3.08 -12.25 17.65
N ASP A 108 3.21 -11.01 18.10
CA ASP A 108 2.07 -10.18 18.53
C ASP A 108 1.39 -9.51 17.35
N VAL A 109 2.18 -9.09 16.35
CA VAL A 109 1.70 -8.50 15.10
C VAL A 109 2.41 -9.19 13.95
N GLY A 110 1.64 -9.67 12.99
CA GLY A 110 2.17 -10.25 11.77
C GLY A 110 2.14 -9.24 10.63
N ILE A 111 3.10 -9.35 9.72
CA ILE A 111 3.12 -8.60 8.48
C ILE A 111 3.20 -9.58 7.32
N TRP A 112 2.47 -9.26 6.24
CA TRP A 112 2.49 -10.11 5.05
C TRP A 112 2.39 -9.24 3.81
N HIS A 113 2.90 -9.75 2.71
CA HIS A 113 2.70 -9.11 1.42
C HIS A 113 2.64 -10.15 0.31
N GLU A 114 1.99 -9.78 -0.79
CA GLU A 114 1.89 -10.58 -1.99
C GLU A 114 2.03 -9.65 -3.20
N THR A 115 2.72 -10.12 -4.22
CA THR A 115 2.94 -9.35 -5.44
C THR A 115 2.46 -10.16 -6.64
N TYR A 116 1.62 -9.56 -7.47
CA TYR A 116 1.06 -10.18 -8.66
C TYR A 116 1.40 -9.34 -9.87
N LEU A 117 1.99 -9.96 -10.88
CA LEU A 117 2.28 -9.32 -12.15
C LEU A 117 1.09 -9.52 -13.06
N VAL A 118 0.53 -8.41 -13.56
CA VAL A 118 -0.66 -8.44 -14.41
C VAL A 118 -0.28 -7.96 -15.80
N ARG A 119 -0.56 -8.79 -16.80
CA ARG A 119 -0.34 -8.40 -18.19
C ARG A 119 -1.43 -7.47 -18.68
N ALA A 120 -1.08 -6.63 -19.64
CA ALA A 120 -2.01 -5.69 -20.25
C ALA A 120 -3.31 -6.39 -20.67
N GLY A 121 -4.43 -5.83 -20.23
CA GLY A 121 -5.76 -6.36 -20.58
C GLY A 121 -6.24 -7.56 -19.79
N GLU A 122 -5.40 -8.13 -18.93
CA GLU A 122 -5.77 -9.31 -18.14
C GLU A 122 -6.33 -8.92 -16.77
N TYR A 123 -7.31 -8.01 -16.77
CA TYR A 123 -7.99 -7.59 -15.55
C TYR A 123 -9.37 -7.03 -15.87
N GLU A 124 -10.19 -6.96 -14.86
CA GLU A 124 -11.51 -6.35 -14.94
C GLU A 124 -11.80 -5.66 -13.61
N ASN A 125 -12.47 -4.54 -13.64
CA ASN A 125 -12.87 -3.84 -12.43
C ASN A 125 -14.16 -3.07 -12.65
N VAL A 126 -14.88 -2.85 -11.57
CA VAL A 126 -16.10 -2.03 -11.56
C VAL A 126 -16.11 -1.23 -10.27
N TYR A 127 -16.38 0.06 -10.39
CA TYR A 127 -16.55 0.96 -9.25
C TYR A 127 -17.92 1.61 -9.33
N SER A 128 -18.62 1.64 -8.21
CA SER A 128 -19.94 2.26 -8.12
C SER A 128 -20.05 2.92 -6.75
N GLY A 129 -20.49 4.17 -6.71
CA GLY A 129 -20.62 4.90 -5.47
C GLY A 129 -19.29 5.25 -4.81
N MET A 130 -18.21 5.36 -5.57
CA MET A 130 -16.87 5.68 -5.10
C MET A 130 -16.50 7.13 -5.40
N PRO A 131 -15.60 7.73 -4.59
CA PRO A 131 -15.10 9.07 -4.89
C PRO A 131 -14.21 9.14 -6.11
#